data_3e360994936a342d622bcf62fcaa6bbe
#
_entry.id   3e360994936a342d622bcf62fcaa6bbe
#
_cell.length_a   1.000
_cell.length_b   1.000
_cell.length_c   1.000
_cell.angle_alpha   90.00
_cell.angle_beta   90.00
_cell.angle_gamma   90.00
#
_symmetry.space_group_name_H-M   'P 1'
#
loop_
_entity.id
_entity.type
_entity.pdbx_description
1 polymer ?
#
loop_
_entity_poly.entity_id
_entity_poly.type
_entity_poly.pdbx_seq_one_letter_code
_entity_poly.pdbx_strand_id
1 'polypeptide(L)'
;CDLLVTGSGPSGLASAYAAAKNGAKVILAEDKPRFGGTLLTDDVSIDNLSGKDWAEKIIMELKSMPNVTVKNRSQVFGYYDHNMLVMFERVSDHLEKKSKFTPRQRLWYIRAKETILSTGSIERPIVFGNNDTPGIFLSAAAKEYMKVYGVLVGKKPLIFTNNDSAYETALEFKKNNVEPIILDTREEHSSELIDEAKSKGIDIRFSHGVVVANGYKKVKSAKIGKLNKDKNSFEKIETVDCDCICVSGFWTPSVHLASQSGNKLKYEEKIDAFIPDKKKQHETSVGAANGSF
;
A
#
# COMPACT_ATOMS: atom_id res chain seq x y z
N CYS A 1 20.76 17.66 -5.68
CA CYS A 1 19.48 18.39 -5.62
C CYS A 1 19.28 19.03 -4.25
N ASP A 2 18.32 19.97 -4.15
CA ASP A 2 17.95 20.53 -2.86
C ASP A 2 17.08 19.56 -2.08
N LEU A 3 16.14 18.90 -2.76
CA LEU A 3 15.23 17.94 -2.18
C LEU A 3 15.10 16.67 -3.02
N LEU A 4 15.27 15.50 -2.39
CA LEU A 4 14.84 14.21 -2.93
C LEU A 4 13.56 13.78 -2.22
N VAL A 5 12.53 13.45 -2.98
CA VAL A 5 11.28 12.87 -2.48
C VAL A 5 11.19 11.42 -2.96
N THR A 6 11.06 10.46 -2.03
CA THR A 6 10.93 9.04 -2.33
C THR A 6 9.50 8.57 -2.11
N GLY A 7 8.85 8.15 -3.18
CA GLY A 7 7.43 7.81 -3.20
C GLY A 7 6.54 8.97 -3.64
N SER A 8 5.57 8.65 -4.48
CA SER A 8 4.63 9.62 -5.08
C SER A 8 3.19 9.45 -4.58
N GLY A 9 3.02 8.94 -3.37
CA GLY A 9 1.74 8.97 -2.68
C GLY A 9 1.32 10.41 -2.34
N PRO A 10 0.17 10.62 -1.68
CA PRO A 10 -0.36 11.96 -1.40
C PRO A 10 0.66 12.86 -0.70
N SER A 11 1.32 12.36 0.34
CA SER A 11 2.32 13.13 1.10
C SER A 11 3.57 13.47 0.26
N GLY A 12 4.03 12.54 -0.60
CA GLY A 12 5.17 12.76 -1.47
C GLY A 12 4.88 13.79 -2.56
N LEU A 13 3.72 13.69 -3.21
CA LEU A 13 3.28 14.65 -4.22
C LEU A 13 3.12 16.06 -3.64
N ALA A 14 2.46 16.19 -2.50
CA ALA A 14 2.29 17.46 -1.81
C ALA A 14 3.65 18.09 -1.44
N SER A 15 4.58 17.29 -0.89
CA SER A 15 5.93 17.75 -0.50
C SER A 15 6.74 18.21 -1.71
N ALA A 16 6.77 17.40 -2.78
CA ALA A 16 7.49 17.74 -4.01
C ALA A 16 6.95 19.02 -4.65
N TYR A 17 5.61 19.14 -4.69
CA TYR A 17 4.94 20.30 -5.28
C TYR A 17 5.21 21.58 -4.51
N ALA A 18 5.06 21.55 -3.19
CA ALA A 18 5.33 22.70 -2.34
C ALA A 18 6.79 23.17 -2.44
N ALA A 19 7.75 22.25 -2.41
CA ALA A 19 9.17 22.59 -2.54
C ALA A 19 9.51 23.15 -3.93
N ALA A 20 9.00 22.53 -5.00
CA ALA A 20 9.24 22.95 -6.37
C ALA A 20 8.70 24.35 -6.67
N LYS A 21 7.49 24.67 -6.18
CA LYS A 21 6.89 26.02 -6.30
C LYS A 21 7.70 27.10 -5.58
N ASN A 22 8.42 26.75 -4.53
CA ASN A 22 9.32 27.67 -3.82
C ASN A 22 10.75 27.68 -4.40
N GLY A 23 10.95 27.15 -5.61
CA GLY A 23 12.21 27.23 -6.34
C GLY A 23 13.26 26.20 -5.99
N ALA A 24 12.98 25.23 -5.12
CA ALA A 24 13.89 24.15 -4.81
C ALA A 24 14.12 23.23 -6.03
N LYS A 25 15.36 22.76 -6.22
CA LYS A 25 15.68 21.72 -7.21
C LYS A 25 15.27 20.36 -6.66
N VAL A 26 14.15 19.81 -7.19
CA VAL A 26 13.50 18.61 -6.68
C VAL A 26 13.73 17.41 -7.59
N ILE A 27 14.02 16.24 -6.98
CA ILE A 27 13.92 14.94 -7.64
C ILE A 27 12.78 14.19 -6.94
N LEU A 28 11.76 13.75 -7.72
CA LEU A 28 10.70 12.87 -7.26
C LEU A 28 10.92 11.48 -7.85
N ALA A 29 11.12 10.48 -6.99
CA ALA A 29 11.33 9.08 -7.35
C ALA A 29 10.13 8.22 -6.96
N GLU A 30 9.66 7.37 -7.89
CA GLU A 30 8.56 6.43 -7.69
C GLU A 30 8.97 5.05 -8.21
N ASP A 31 8.83 4.00 -7.42
CA ASP A 31 9.22 2.64 -7.80
C ASP A 31 8.21 1.97 -8.76
N LYS A 32 6.94 2.36 -8.68
CA LYS A 32 5.88 1.87 -9.55
C LYS A 32 5.87 2.57 -10.92
N PRO A 33 5.19 1.99 -11.92
CA PRO A 33 5.05 2.62 -13.23
C PRO A 33 4.13 3.85 -13.23
N ARG A 34 3.20 3.93 -12.27
CA ARG A 34 2.21 5.01 -12.11
C ARG A 34 2.49 5.78 -10.84
N PHE A 35 2.27 7.09 -10.90
CA PHE A 35 2.34 7.97 -9.74
C PHE A 35 0.99 8.04 -9.03
N GLY A 36 1.01 8.34 -7.73
CA GLY A 36 -0.21 8.56 -6.95
C GLY A 36 -0.31 7.68 -5.70
N GLY A 37 0.41 6.55 -5.64
CA GLY A 37 0.32 5.63 -4.49
C GLY A 37 -1.13 5.19 -4.26
N THR A 38 -1.62 5.33 -3.00
CA THR A 38 -2.98 4.96 -2.62
C THR A 38 -4.08 5.81 -3.27
N LEU A 39 -3.76 7.01 -3.76
CA LEU A 39 -4.72 7.84 -4.52
C LEU A 39 -5.25 7.13 -5.79
N LEU A 40 -4.54 6.10 -6.28
CA LEU A 40 -4.98 5.31 -7.42
C LEU A 40 -6.07 4.28 -7.05
N THR A 41 -6.20 3.98 -5.77
CA THR A 41 -7.07 2.90 -5.26
C THR A 41 -8.11 3.38 -4.25
N ASP A 42 -7.86 4.47 -3.54
CA ASP A 42 -8.76 4.98 -2.51
C ASP A 42 -9.80 5.94 -3.11
N ASP A 43 -11.04 5.86 -2.62
CA ASP A 43 -12.12 6.73 -3.05
C ASP A 43 -12.08 8.04 -2.25
N VAL A 44 -11.03 8.83 -2.47
CA VAL A 44 -10.81 10.13 -1.81
C VAL A 44 -10.95 11.28 -2.79
N SER A 45 -11.36 12.44 -2.28
CA SER A 45 -11.44 13.69 -3.04
C SER A 45 -10.47 14.72 -2.45
N ILE A 46 -9.70 15.38 -3.30
CA ILE A 46 -8.76 16.46 -2.95
C ILE A 46 -9.00 17.61 -3.92
N ASP A 47 -9.23 18.82 -3.41
CA ASP A 47 -9.49 20.02 -4.23
C ASP A 47 -10.64 19.82 -5.25
N ASN A 48 -11.70 19.11 -4.86
CA ASN A 48 -12.84 18.72 -5.71
C ASN A 48 -12.50 17.81 -6.91
N LEU A 49 -11.33 17.17 -6.90
CA LEU A 49 -10.92 16.17 -7.86
C LEU A 49 -10.87 14.78 -7.20
N SER A 50 -11.07 13.71 -7.99
CA SER A 50 -10.74 12.38 -7.49
C SER A 50 -9.26 12.30 -7.13
N GLY A 51 -8.89 11.46 -6.16
CA GLY A 51 -7.48 11.29 -5.79
C GLY A 51 -6.57 11.03 -6.99
N LYS A 52 -7.03 10.20 -7.93
CA LYS A 52 -6.33 9.90 -9.18
C LYS A 52 -6.15 11.15 -10.06
N ASP A 53 -7.21 11.91 -10.30
CA ASP A 53 -7.15 13.10 -11.16
C ASP A 53 -6.29 14.20 -10.52
N TRP A 54 -6.35 14.33 -9.20
CA TRP A 54 -5.48 15.23 -8.45
C TRP A 54 -4.00 14.83 -8.62
N ALA A 55 -3.68 13.54 -8.47
CA ALA A 55 -2.30 13.05 -8.64
C ALA A 55 -1.80 13.29 -10.07
N GLU A 56 -2.63 13.01 -11.09
CA GLU A 56 -2.28 13.26 -12.49
C GLU A 56 -2.04 14.75 -12.76
N LYS A 57 -2.88 15.65 -12.23
CA LYS A 57 -2.70 17.10 -12.31
C LYS A 57 -1.38 17.54 -11.69
N ILE A 58 -1.09 17.13 -10.46
CA ILE A 58 0.15 17.50 -9.77
C ILE A 58 1.39 17.01 -10.52
N ILE A 59 1.36 15.78 -11.03
CA ILE A 59 2.48 15.22 -11.82
C ILE A 59 2.68 16.00 -13.13
N MET A 60 1.62 16.42 -13.82
CA MET A 60 1.76 17.25 -15.03
C MET A 60 2.38 18.61 -14.71
N GLU A 61 1.93 19.25 -13.63
CA GLU A 61 2.52 20.52 -13.17
C GLU A 61 4.00 20.34 -12.80
N LEU A 62 4.35 19.33 -12.00
CA LEU A 62 5.74 19.03 -11.64
C LEU A 62 6.64 18.80 -12.86
N LYS A 63 6.16 18.06 -13.87
CA LYS A 63 6.91 17.80 -15.10
C LYS A 63 7.13 19.04 -15.96
N SER A 64 6.28 20.06 -15.84
CA SER A 64 6.42 21.33 -16.55
C SER A 64 7.43 22.27 -15.90
N MET A 65 7.84 22.04 -14.65
CA MET A 65 8.76 22.90 -13.92
C MET A 65 10.23 22.58 -14.25
N PRO A 66 11.05 23.56 -14.66
CA PRO A 66 12.45 23.33 -15.07
C PRO A 66 13.38 22.89 -13.93
N ASN A 67 12.98 23.15 -12.68
CA ASN A 67 13.71 22.77 -11.47
C ASN A 67 13.33 21.39 -10.94
N VAL A 68 12.48 20.61 -11.65
CA VAL A 68 11.98 19.32 -11.19
C VAL A 68 12.41 18.17 -12.14
N THR A 69 12.85 17.08 -11.54
CA THR A 69 13.10 15.81 -12.23
C THR A 69 12.15 14.75 -11.67
N VAL A 70 11.22 14.25 -12.49
CA VAL A 70 10.26 13.22 -12.10
C VAL A 70 10.67 11.88 -12.71
N LYS A 71 10.79 10.84 -11.87
CA LYS A 71 11.23 9.50 -12.25
C LYS A 71 10.26 8.45 -11.72
N ASN A 72 9.61 7.70 -12.60
CA ASN A 72 8.89 6.47 -12.25
C ASN A 72 9.77 5.24 -12.52
N ARG A 73 9.31 4.06 -12.10
CA ARG A 73 10.09 2.80 -12.19
C ARG A 73 11.49 2.95 -11.60
N SER A 74 11.60 3.78 -10.57
CA SER A 74 12.86 4.26 -9.99
C SER A 74 12.83 4.09 -8.49
N GLN A 75 13.45 3.01 -8.03
CA GLN A 75 13.48 2.62 -6.62
C GLN A 75 14.70 3.19 -5.93
N VAL A 76 14.49 4.01 -4.91
CA VAL A 76 15.54 4.38 -3.97
C VAL A 76 15.72 3.23 -2.98
N PHE A 77 16.89 2.62 -2.94
CA PHE A 77 17.13 1.41 -2.14
C PHE A 77 18.29 1.52 -1.16
N GLY A 78 19.07 2.58 -1.24
CA GLY A 78 20.22 2.79 -0.36
C GLY A 78 20.27 4.23 0.16
N TYR A 79 20.52 4.38 1.46
CA TYR A 79 20.73 5.66 2.12
C TYR A 79 22.05 5.59 2.90
N TYR A 80 23.01 6.41 2.52
CA TYR A 80 24.39 6.41 3.01
C TYR A 80 24.71 7.74 3.71
N ASP A 81 25.90 7.84 4.26
CA ASP A 81 26.36 9.04 4.95
C ASP A 81 26.34 10.29 4.06
N HIS A 82 26.20 11.45 4.68
CA HIS A 82 26.16 12.76 4.04
C HIS A 82 25.00 12.94 3.04
N ASN A 83 23.83 12.38 3.37
CA ASN A 83 22.63 12.44 2.52
C ASN A 83 22.90 11.97 1.08
N MET A 84 23.70 10.93 0.94
CA MET A 84 23.89 10.26 -0.35
C MET A 84 22.90 9.10 -0.46
N LEU A 85 22.06 9.13 -1.49
CA LEU A 85 21.12 8.05 -1.76
C LEU A 85 21.43 7.42 -3.10
N VAL A 86 21.09 6.13 -3.22
CA VAL A 86 21.23 5.37 -4.46
C VAL A 86 19.86 4.95 -4.95
N MET A 87 19.60 5.24 -6.24
CA MET A 87 18.35 4.94 -6.91
C MET A 87 18.62 4.08 -8.15
N PHE A 88 17.83 3.05 -8.31
CA PHE A 88 17.83 2.15 -9.45
C PHE A 88 16.66 2.48 -10.38
N GLU A 89 16.93 2.94 -11.59
CA GLU A 89 15.93 3.27 -12.62
C GLU A 89 15.83 2.13 -13.63
N ARG A 90 14.64 1.58 -13.85
CA ARG A 90 14.33 0.64 -14.94
C ARG A 90 13.95 1.41 -16.19
N VAL A 91 14.93 1.71 -17.06
CA VAL A 91 14.75 2.61 -18.20
C VAL A 91 14.01 1.95 -19.35
N SER A 92 14.38 0.72 -19.73
CA SER A 92 13.82 0.07 -20.91
C SER A 92 13.47 -1.41 -20.71
N ASP A 93 13.59 -1.96 -19.50
CA ASP A 93 13.26 -3.37 -19.24
C ASP A 93 11.80 -3.73 -19.56
N HIS A 94 10.91 -2.77 -19.43
CA HIS A 94 9.47 -2.90 -19.66
C HIS A 94 9.05 -2.65 -21.12
N LEU A 95 9.96 -2.29 -22.00
CA LEU A 95 9.66 -1.99 -23.41
C LEU A 95 9.82 -3.25 -24.26
N GLU A 96 8.84 -3.54 -25.10
CA GLU A 96 8.91 -4.63 -26.09
C GLU A 96 10.02 -4.39 -27.13
N LYS A 97 10.09 -3.17 -27.66
CA LYS A 97 11.11 -2.74 -28.60
C LYS A 97 12.10 -1.79 -27.92
N LYS A 98 13.37 -2.16 -27.97
CA LYS A 98 14.46 -1.37 -27.36
C LYS A 98 15.39 -0.84 -28.44
N SER A 99 15.77 0.44 -28.35
CA SER A 99 16.86 0.96 -29.14
C SER A 99 18.17 0.34 -28.70
N LYS A 100 19.09 0.07 -29.65
CA LYS A 100 20.41 -0.50 -29.37
C LYS A 100 21.22 0.28 -28.32
N PHE A 101 21.03 1.58 -28.25
CA PHE A 101 21.77 2.49 -27.38
C PHE A 101 21.00 2.92 -26.13
N THR A 102 19.76 2.46 -25.95
CA THR A 102 18.99 2.76 -24.73
C THR A 102 19.44 1.83 -23.61
N PRO A 103 19.90 2.34 -22.46
CA PRO A 103 20.29 1.50 -21.34
C PRO A 103 19.06 0.74 -20.83
N ARG A 104 19.26 -0.51 -20.37
CA ARG A 104 18.19 -1.27 -19.71
C ARG A 104 17.83 -0.64 -18.36
N GLN A 105 18.86 -0.27 -17.63
CA GLN A 105 18.81 0.17 -16.25
C GLN A 105 19.84 1.27 -16.04
N ARG A 106 19.59 2.12 -15.06
CA ARG A 106 20.52 3.20 -14.69
C ARG A 106 20.62 3.25 -13.17
N LEU A 107 21.82 3.35 -12.67
CA LEU A 107 22.10 3.62 -11.27
C LEU A 107 22.37 5.11 -11.09
N TRP A 108 21.64 5.71 -10.15
CA TRP A 108 21.79 7.12 -9.80
C TRP A 108 22.41 7.25 -8.40
N TYR A 109 23.45 8.05 -8.32
CA TYR A 109 24.01 8.50 -7.04
C TYR A 109 23.50 9.93 -6.82
N ILE A 110 22.66 10.10 -5.81
CA ILE A 110 21.96 11.37 -5.55
C ILE A 110 22.46 11.91 -4.22
N ARG A 111 23.03 13.10 -4.25
CA ARG A 111 23.32 13.85 -3.04
C ARG A 111 22.27 14.94 -2.90
N ALA A 112 21.43 14.80 -1.86
CA ALA A 112 20.37 15.75 -1.56
C ALA A 112 20.74 16.61 -0.35
N LYS A 113 20.32 17.88 -0.31
CA LYS A 113 20.41 18.69 0.91
C LYS A 113 19.41 18.20 1.94
N GLU A 114 18.18 17.91 1.51
CA GLU A 114 17.11 17.35 2.32
C GLU A 114 16.47 16.15 1.59
N THR A 115 15.91 15.22 2.35
CA THR A 115 15.22 14.06 1.82
C THR A 115 13.85 13.91 2.49
N ILE A 116 12.80 13.71 1.70
CA ILE A 116 11.48 13.30 2.18
C ILE A 116 11.28 11.81 1.89
N LEU A 117 11.06 11.04 2.94
CA LEU A 117 10.73 9.62 2.86
C LEU A 117 9.21 9.45 2.94
N SER A 118 8.56 9.34 1.79
CA SER A 118 7.12 9.08 1.62
C SER A 118 6.89 7.66 1.08
N THR A 119 7.63 6.71 1.64
CA THR A 119 7.70 5.32 1.20
C THR A 119 6.47 4.48 1.56
N GLY A 120 5.50 5.10 2.23
CA GLY A 120 4.23 4.45 2.55
C GLY A 120 4.36 3.36 3.61
N SER A 121 3.49 2.37 3.51
CA SER A 121 3.40 1.22 4.41
C SER A 121 3.17 -0.07 3.64
N ILE A 122 3.39 -1.19 4.30
CA ILE A 122 3.18 -2.54 3.78
C ILE A 122 2.04 -3.17 4.58
N GLU A 123 1.03 -3.69 3.89
CA GLU A 123 -0.06 -4.42 4.52
C GLU A 123 0.44 -5.73 5.12
N ARG A 124 0.06 -6.04 6.36
CA ARG A 124 0.44 -7.27 7.06
C ARG A 124 -0.52 -8.40 6.72
N PRO A 125 -0.02 -9.61 6.44
CA PRO A 125 -0.86 -10.80 6.39
C PRO A 125 -1.30 -11.22 7.80
N ILE A 126 -2.42 -11.94 7.89
CA ILE A 126 -2.80 -12.71 9.07
C ILE A 126 -2.46 -14.18 8.77
N VAL A 127 -1.85 -14.88 9.72
CA VAL A 127 -1.39 -16.27 9.55
C VAL A 127 -2.55 -17.24 9.79
N PHE A 128 -2.69 -18.24 8.92
CA PHE A 128 -3.63 -19.35 9.03
C PHE A 128 -3.11 -20.57 8.26
N GLY A 129 -3.72 -21.74 8.42
CA GLY A 129 -3.25 -22.95 7.74
C GLY A 129 -3.33 -22.85 6.22
N ASN A 130 -2.28 -23.25 5.52
CA ASN A 130 -2.13 -23.22 4.05
C ASN A 130 -2.26 -21.82 3.44
N ASN A 131 -1.81 -20.79 4.13
CA ASN A 131 -1.88 -19.40 3.66
C ASN A 131 -0.95 -19.07 2.47
N ASP A 132 -0.19 -20.05 1.99
CA ASP A 132 0.66 -20.03 0.80
C ASP A 132 -0.05 -20.58 -0.46
N THR A 133 -1.31 -21.03 -0.34
CA THR A 133 -2.06 -21.56 -1.49
C THR A 133 -2.36 -20.44 -2.51
N PRO A 134 -2.10 -20.66 -3.81
CA PRO A 134 -2.43 -19.67 -4.85
C PRO A 134 -3.93 -19.26 -4.81
N GLY A 135 -4.19 -17.96 -4.90
CA GLY A 135 -5.51 -17.36 -4.72
C GLY A 135 -5.67 -16.65 -3.37
N ILE A 136 -4.59 -16.61 -2.56
CA ILE A 136 -4.53 -15.80 -1.35
C ILE A 136 -3.74 -14.52 -1.65
N PHE A 137 -4.33 -13.37 -1.34
CA PHE A 137 -3.81 -12.05 -1.63
C PHE A 137 -3.81 -11.18 -0.37
N LEU A 138 -2.96 -10.17 -0.33
CA LEU A 138 -3.21 -9.03 0.54
C LEU A 138 -4.43 -8.26 0.03
N SER A 139 -5.25 -7.73 0.93
CA SER A 139 -6.51 -7.07 0.59
C SER A 139 -6.29 -5.86 -0.32
N ALA A 140 -5.30 -5.02 0.01
CA ALA A 140 -4.94 -3.87 -0.81
C ALA A 140 -4.43 -4.27 -2.20
N ALA A 141 -3.72 -5.39 -2.32
CA ALA A 141 -3.28 -5.88 -3.63
C ALA A 141 -4.47 -6.31 -4.50
N ALA A 142 -5.47 -6.99 -3.92
CA ALA A 142 -6.70 -7.34 -4.62
C ALA A 142 -7.45 -6.08 -5.10
N LYS A 143 -7.56 -5.06 -4.24
CA LYS A 143 -8.14 -3.74 -4.59
C LYS A 143 -7.37 -3.07 -5.74
N GLU A 144 -6.03 -3.10 -5.69
CA GLU A 144 -5.18 -2.55 -6.77
C GLU A 144 -5.40 -3.29 -8.10
N TYR A 145 -5.49 -4.63 -8.09
CA TYR A 145 -5.81 -5.41 -9.30
C TYR A 145 -7.14 -4.97 -9.92
N MET A 146 -8.18 -4.77 -9.13
CA MET A 146 -9.49 -4.36 -9.63
C MET A 146 -9.48 -2.91 -10.13
N LYS A 147 -9.00 -1.94 -9.34
CA LYS A 147 -9.11 -0.51 -9.65
C LYS A 147 -8.09 -0.02 -10.68
N VAL A 148 -6.87 -0.54 -10.64
CA VAL A 148 -5.78 -0.06 -11.51
C VAL A 148 -5.63 -0.89 -12.77
N TYR A 149 -5.87 -2.20 -12.69
CA TYR A 149 -5.65 -3.12 -13.81
C TYR A 149 -6.94 -3.70 -14.39
N GLY A 150 -8.10 -3.47 -13.78
CA GLY A 150 -9.39 -3.99 -14.25
C GLY A 150 -9.51 -5.51 -14.17
N VAL A 151 -8.83 -6.15 -13.22
CA VAL A 151 -8.76 -7.61 -13.07
C VAL A 151 -9.40 -8.04 -11.76
N LEU A 152 -10.47 -8.85 -11.86
CA LEU A 152 -11.05 -9.54 -10.70
C LEU A 152 -10.15 -10.72 -10.30
N VAL A 153 -9.73 -10.74 -9.03
CA VAL A 153 -8.87 -11.80 -8.50
C VAL A 153 -9.63 -13.08 -8.15
N GLY A 154 -10.96 -13.02 -8.07
CA GLY A 154 -11.85 -14.15 -7.82
C GLY A 154 -13.33 -13.77 -7.97
N LYS A 155 -14.21 -14.78 -7.94
CA LYS A 155 -15.67 -14.64 -8.05
C LYS A 155 -16.40 -14.97 -6.75
N LYS A 156 -15.72 -15.58 -5.79
CA LYS A 156 -16.21 -15.91 -4.44
C LYS A 156 -15.19 -15.46 -3.40
N PRO A 157 -15.00 -14.13 -3.22
CA PRO A 157 -13.98 -13.61 -2.32
C PRO A 157 -14.36 -13.77 -0.85
N LEU A 158 -13.39 -14.21 -0.06
CA LEU A 158 -13.42 -14.21 1.39
C LEU A 158 -12.42 -13.16 1.90
N ILE A 159 -12.90 -12.13 2.59
CA ILE A 159 -12.05 -11.08 3.16
C ILE A 159 -11.77 -11.45 4.62
N PHE A 160 -10.52 -11.53 5.01
CA PHE A 160 -10.11 -11.85 6.38
C PHE A 160 -9.30 -10.70 6.97
N THR A 161 -9.83 -10.08 8.04
CA THR A 161 -9.28 -8.82 8.55
C THR A 161 -9.39 -8.66 10.06
N ASN A 162 -8.61 -7.70 10.59
CA ASN A 162 -8.69 -7.14 11.93
C ASN A 162 -8.76 -5.59 11.90
N ASN A 163 -9.06 -4.98 10.75
CA ASN A 163 -9.08 -3.53 10.58
C ASN A 163 -10.06 -3.09 9.48
N ASP A 164 -10.36 -1.79 9.42
CA ASP A 164 -11.39 -1.26 8.54
C ASP A 164 -10.94 -1.14 7.07
N SER A 165 -9.64 -1.00 6.78
CA SER A 165 -9.17 -0.76 5.42
C SER A 165 -9.53 -1.88 4.43
N ALA A 166 -9.71 -3.13 4.94
CA ALA A 166 -10.10 -4.25 4.11
C ALA A 166 -11.55 -4.18 3.62
N TYR A 167 -12.40 -3.42 4.32
CA TYR A 167 -13.80 -3.22 3.89
C TYR A 167 -13.89 -2.49 2.54
N GLU A 168 -12.96 -1.61 2.23
CA GLU A 168 -12.88 -0.97 0.91
C GLU A 168 -12.70 -2.01 -0.22
N THR A 169 -11.93 -3.07 0.04
CA THR A 169 -11.77 -4.17 -0.93
C THR A 169 -13.08 -4.93 -1.12
N ALA A 170 -13.83 -5.19 -0.04
CA ALA A 170 -15.14 -5.83 -0.14
C ALA A 170 -16.14 -4.95 -0.90
N LEU A 171 -16.14 -3.64 -0.63
CA LEU A 171 -16.97 -2.68 -1.35
C LEU A 171 -16.62 -2.62 -2.84
N GLU A 172 -15.34 -2.75 -3.18
CA GLU A 172 -14.91 -2.79 -4.58
C GLU A 172 -15.36 -4.08 -5.29
N PHE A 173 -15.31 -5.24 -4.63
CA PHE A 173 -15.92 -6.47 -5.16
C PHE A 173 -17.42 -6.28 -5.41
N LYS A 174 -18.13 -5.68 -4.47
CA LYS A 174 -19.58 -5.41 -4.59
C LYS A 174 -19.90 -4.48 -5.76
N LYS A 175 -19.10 -3.43 -5.99
CA LYS A 175 -19.21 -2.55 -7.17
C LYS A 175 -19.05 -3.33 -8.50
N ASN A 176 -18.28 -4.41 -8.47
CA ASN A 176 -18.06 -5.30 -9.63
C ASN A 176 -19.06 -6.47 -9.68
N ASN A 177 -20.21 -6.40 -9.00
CA ASN A 177 -21.26 -7.43 -8.93
C ASN A 177 -20.77 -8.78 -8.40
N VAL A 178 -19.83 -8.76 -7.47
CA VAL A 178 -19.31 -9.94 -6.78
C VAL A 178 -19.67 -9.83 -5.31
N GLU A 179 -20.20 -10.91 -4.73
CA GLU A 179 -20.64 -10.96 -3.33
C GLU A 179 -19.49 -11.43 -2.42
N PRO A 180 -18.85 -10.54 -1.66
CA PRO A 180 -17.82 -10.93 -0.70
C PRO A 180 -18.43 -11.38 0.64
N ILE A 181 -17.68 -12.20 1.38
CA ILE A 181 -17.91 -12.46 2.80
C ILE A 181 -16.76 -11.83 3.57
N ILE A 182 -17.05 -11.09 4.64
CA ILE A 182 -16.04 -10.51 5.52
C ILE A 182 -15.99 -11.29 6.83
N LEU A 183 -14.80 -11.75 7.19
CA LEU A 183 -14.47 -12.30 8.50
C LEU A 183 -13.61 -11.27 9.25
N ASP A 184 -14.20 -10.65 10.24
CA ASP A 184 -13.50 -9.69 11.09
C ASP A 184 -13.22 -10.34 12.46
N THR A 185 -11.95 -10.36 12.88
CA THR A 185 -11.57 -10.94 14.16
C THR A 185 -12.00 -10.10 15.36
N ARG A 186 -12.38 -8.86 15.14
CA ARG A 186 -12.84 -7.94 16.18
C ARG A 186 -14.29 -8.24 16.56
N GLU A 187 -14.67 -7.77 17.74
CA GLU A 187 -16.07 -7.74 18.16
C GLU A 187 -16.87 -6.76 17.30
N GLU A 188 -18.19 -6.95 17.26
CA GLU A 188 -19.06 -6.08 16.49
C GLU A 188 -18.94 -4.63 16.98
N HIS A 189 -18.70 -3.73 16.05
CA HIS A 189 -18.59 -2.30 16.25
C HIS A 189 -19.09 -1.57 15.00
N SER A 190 -19.14 -0.24 15.04
CA SER A 190 -19.55 0.61 13.93
C SER A 190 -18.39 1.48 13.49
N SER A 191 -18.26 1.64 12.18
CA SER A 191 -17.46 2.66 11.51
C SER A 191 -18.11 2.97 10.16
N GLU A 192 -17.71 4.06 9.51
CA GLU A 192 -18.26 4.49 8.24
C GLU A 192 -18.21 3.38 7.17
N LEU A 193 -17.08 2.70 7.04
CA LEU A 193 -16.88 1.60 6.06
C LEU A 193 -17.70 0.35 6.41
N ILE A 194 -17.84 0.03 7.69
CA ILE A 194 -18.66 -1.10 8.16
C ILE A 194 -20.14 -0.83 7.88
N ASP A 195 -20.59 0.38 8.18
CA ASP A 195 -21.99 0.77 8.00
C ASP A 195 -22.35 0.85 6.50
N GLU A 196 -21.41 1.33 5.66
CA GLU A 196 -21.55 1.26 4.21
C GLU A 196 -21.63 -0.19 3.72
N ALA A 197 -20.77 -1.09 4.18
CA ALA A 197 -20.78 -2.49 3.80
C ALA A 197 -22.10 -3.19 4.23
N LYS A 198 -22.59 -2.94 5.45
CA LYS A 198 -23.88 -3.42 5.93
C LYS A 198 -25.03 -2.91 5.06
N SER A 199 -25.01 -1.62 4.71
CA SER A 199 -26.06 -1.01 3.86
C SER A 199 -26.17 -1.63 2.47
N LYS A 200 -25.04 -2.14 1.96
CA LYS A 200 -24.94 -2.83 0.66
C LYS A 200 -25.21 -4.34 0.76
N GLY A 201 -25.58 -4.84 1.95
CA GLY A 201 -25.93 -6.23 2.17
C GLY A 201 -24.75 -7.20 2.11
N ILE A 202 -23.53 -6.76 2.43
CA ILE A 202 -22.35 -7.63 2.52
C ILE A 202 -22.47 -8.49 3.78
N ASP A 203 -22.21 -9.82 3.66
CA ASP A 203 -22.15 -10.74 4.81
C ASP A 203 -20.91 -10.45 5.65
N ILE A 204 -21.11 -9.92 6.87
CA ILE A 204 -20.05 -9.58 7.81
C ILE A 204 -20.17 -10.46 9.04
N ARG A 205 -19.10 -11.19 9.34
CA ARG A 205 -19.04 -12.11 10.50
C ARG A 205 -17.97 -11.63 11.46
N PHE A 206 -18.40 -10.95 12.51
CA PHE A 206 -17.53 -10.49 13.59
C PHE A 206 -17.10 -11.64 14.50
N SER A 207 -15.93 -11.49 15.13
CA SER A 207 -15.26 -12.51 15.91
C SER A 207 -15.04 -13.81 15.13
N HIS A 208 -14.81 -13.73 13.83
CA HIS A 208 -14.53 -14.88 12.97
C HIS A 208 -13.19 -14.75 12.28
N GLY A 209 -12.62 -15.88 11.91
CA GLY A 209 -11.38 -15.94 11.16
C GLY A 209 -11.25 -17.19 10.30
N VAL A 210 -10.25 -17.18 9.43
CA VAL A 210 -9.87 -18.35 8.64
C VAL A 210 -9.00 -19.26 9.48
N VAL A 211 -9.36 -20.54 9.54
CA VAL A 211 -8.58 -21.60 10.20
C VAL A 211 -7.57 -22.21 9.24
N VAL A 212 -8.05 -22.60 8.05
CA VAL A 212 -7.23 -23.22 7.02
C VAL A 212 -7.84 -23.02 5.63
N ALA A 213 -7.02 -22.70 4.64
CA ALA A 213 -7.43 -22.73 3.25
C ALA A 213 -7.37 -24.15 2.68
N ASN A 214 -8.35 -24.51 1.85
CA ASN A 214 -8.40 -25.79 1.18
C ASN A 214 -8.23 -25.60 -0.34
N GLY A 215 -7.40 -26.45 -0.93
CA GLY A 215 -7.09 -26.44 -2.34
C GLY A 215 -5.69 -27.01 -2.58
N TYR A 216 -5.33 -27.27 -3.82
CA TYR A 216 -3.98 -27.73 -4.18
C TYR A 216 -3.29 -26.75 -5.13
N LYS A 217 -3.85 -26.55 -6.32
CA LYS A 217 -3.30 -25.59 -7.30
C LYS A 217 -3.83 -24.16 -7.09
N LYS A 218 -4.96 -24.04 -6.41
CA LYS A 218 -5.61 -22.78 -6.05
C LYS A 218 -6.61 -23.02 -4.92
N VAL A 219 -6.98 -21.97 -4.24
CA VAL A 219 -8.04 -21.98 -3.22
C VAL A 219 -9.37 -22.45 -3.83
N LYS A 220 -10.10 -23.29 -3.11
CA LYS A 220 -11.46 -23.79 -3.46
C LYS A 220 -12.47 -23.58 -2.35
N SER A 221 -12.02 -23.58 -1.10
CA SER A 221 -12.80 -23.31 0.08
C SER A 221 -11.90 -22.94 1.24
N ALA A 222 -12.47 -22.48 2.33
CA ALA A 222 -11.79 -22.28 3.60
C ALA A 222 -12.58 -22.86 4.75
N LYS A 223 -11.91 -23.42 5.74
CA LYS A 223 -12.51 -23.64 7.06
C LYS A 223 -12.42 -22.33 7.83
N ILE A 224 -13.55 -21.85 8.28
CA ILE A 224 -13.68 -20.64 9.09
C ILE A 224 -14.24 -21.02 10.46
N GLY A 225 -14.01 -20.19 11.47
CA GLY A 225 -14.52 -20.44 12.81
C GLY A 225 -14.73 -19.15 13.58
N LYS A 226 -15.59 -19.23 14.58
CA LYS A 226 -15.79 -18.16 15.55
C LYS A 226 -14.66 -18.19 16.58
N LEU A 227 -14.05 -17.06 16.88
CA LEU A 227 -13.08 -16.93 17.96
C LEU A 227 -13.77 -17.15 19.33
N ASN A 228 -13.17 -17.93 20.18
CA ASN A 228 -13.62 -18.06 21.57
C ASN A 228 -13.41 -16.73 22.34
N LYS A 229 -13.93 -16.65 23.57
CA LYS A 229 -13.82 -15.44 24.41
C LYS A 229 -12.37 -15.01 24.66
N ASP A 230 -11.47 -15.97 24.81
CA ASP A 230 -10.05 -15.71 25.09
C ASP A 230 -9.24 -15.43 23.81
N LYS A 231 -9.88 -15.49 22.62
CA LYS A 231 -9.29 -15.27 21.29
C LYS A 231 -8.08 -16.16 20.97
N ASN A 232 -7.99 -17.34 21.61
CA ASN A 232 -6.88 -18.28 21.45
C ASN A 232 -7.25 -19.56 20.67
N SER A 233 -8.52 -19.77 20.35
CA SER A 233 -9.00 -20.91 19.57
C SER A 233 -10.28 -20.58 18.80
N PHE A 234 -10.58 -21.43 17.82
CA PHE A 234 -11.78 -21.33 17.01
C PHE A 234 -12.82 -22.38 17.43
N GLU A 235 -14.07 -21.95 17.51
CA GLU A 235 -15.24 -22.77 17.76
C GLU A 235 -16.15 -22.76 16.54
N LYS A 236 -17.12 -23.70 16.48
CA LYS A 236 -18.14 -23.75 15.42
C LYS A 236 -17.53 -23.69 14.01
N ILE A 237 -16.55 -24.54 13.77
CA ILE A 237 -15.83 -24.57 12.48
C ILE A 237 -16.78 -25.06 11.39
N GLU A 238 -16.86 -24.29 10.32
CA GLU A 238 -17.61 -24.63 9.11
C GLU A 238 -16.74 -24.45 7.86
N THR A 239 -17.19 -25.00 6.73
CA THR A 239 -16.49 -24.82 5.46
C THR A 239 -17.28 -23.89 4.56
N VAL A 240 -16.61 -22.88 4.01
CA VAL A 240 -17.17 -21.90 3.08
C VAL A 240 -16.46 -22.01 1.74
N ASP A 241 -17.23 -22.11 0.66
CA ASP A 241 -16.71 -22.09 -0.70
C ASP A 241 -16.14 -20.71 -1.02
N CYS A 242 -14.89 -20.65 -1.46
CA CYS A 242 -14.24 -19.44 -1.93
C CYS A 242 -13.20 -19.78 -3.00
N ASP A 243 -12.92 -18.86 -3.91
CA ASP A 243 -11.89 -19.01 -4.93
C ASP A 243 -10.74 -18.01 -4.80
N CYS A 244 -10.89 -17.06 -3.86
CA CYS A 244 -9.81 -16.21 -3.38
C CYS A 244 -10.04 -15.81 -1.92
N ILE A 245 -8.94 -15.56 -1.20
CA ILE A 245 -8.93 -15.03 0.17
C ILE A 245 -8.10 -13.75 0.17
N CYS A 246 -8.70 -12.63 0.58
CA CYS A 246 -8.02 -11.35 0.69
C CYS A 246 -7.77 -11.05 2.18
N VAL A 247 -6.52 -10.84 2.55
CA VAL A 247 -6.10 -10.78 3.95
C VAL A 247 -5.57 -9.39 4.30
N SER A 248 -5.99 -8.86 5.44
CA SER A 248 -5.44 -7.60 5.99
C SER A 248 -5.27 -7.69 7.50
N GLY A 249 -4.02 -7.72 7.96
CA GLY A 249 -3.63 -7.70 9.37
C GLY A 249 -3.13 -6.34 9.84
N PHE A 250 -3.65 -5.25 9.25
CA PHE A 250 -3.22 -3.88 9.45
C PHE A 250 -1.97 -3.51 8.62
N TRP A 251 -1.34 -2.38 8.92
CA TRP A 251 -0.26 -1.78 8.13
C TRP A 251 1.03 -1.61 8.94
N THR A 252 2.17 -1.79 8.27
CA THR A 252 3.48 -1.55 8.85
C THR A 252 4.19 -0.44 8.07
N PRO A 253 4.59 0.66 8.71
CA PRO A 253 5.36 1.72 8.07
C PRO A 253 6.63 1.20 7.38
N SER A 254 6.92 1.71 6.19
CA SER A 254 8.12 1.33 5.43
C SER A 254 9.32 2.16 5.90
N VAL A 255 9.93 1.75 7.00
CA VAL A 255 11.01 2.47 7.72
C VAL A 255 12.43 2.15 7.24
N HIS A 256 12.59 1.36 6.19
CA HIS A 256 13.89 0.83 5.77
C HIS A 256 14.92 1.94 5.48
N LEU A 257 14.55 2.95 4.69
CA LEU A 257 15.45 4.05 4.35
C LEU A 257 15.73 4.95 5.56
N ALA A 258 14.74 5.17 6.43
CA ALA A 258 14.93 5.90 7.68
C ALA A 258 15.94 5.18 8.59
N SER A 259 15.83 3.86 8.72
CA SER A 259 16.78 3.05 9.47
C SER A 259 18.19 3.09 8.85
N GLN A 260 18.30 3.02 7.51
CA GLN A 260 19.58 3.11 6.80
C GLN A 260 20.24 4.48 6.96
N SER A 261 19.47 5.56 7.08
CA SER A 261 20.03 6.89 7.37
C SER A 261 20.67 7.00 8.76
N GLY A 262 20.49 5.95 9.56
CA GLY A 262 20.96 5.87 10.94
C GLY A 262 19.98 6.40 11.99
N ASN A 263 18.73 6.67 11.59
CA ASN A 263 17.68 7.05 12.52
C ASN A 263 17.39 5.92 13.50
N LYS A 264 17.05 6.30 14.72
CA LYS A 264 16.45 5.37 15.67
C LYS A 264 14.99 5.18 15.35
N LEU A 265 14.51 3.97 15.54
CA LEU A 265 13.11 3.63 15.47
C LEU A 265 12.54 3.53 16.88
N LYS A 266 11.29 3.91 17.07
CA LYS A 266 10.52 3.63 18.29
C LYS A 266 9.31 2.74 17.95
N TYR A 267 8.94 1.90 18.89
CA TYR A 267 7.71 1.15 18.80
C TYR A 267 6.51 2.03 19.17
N GLU A 268 5.49 2.01 18.33
CA GLU A 268 4.24 2.75 18.56
C GLU A 268 3.10 1.72 18.82
N GLU A 269 2.69 1.63 20.06
CA GLU A 269 1.71 0.63 20.54
C GLU A 269 0.36 0.74 19.82
N LYS A 270 -0.08 1.96 19.47
CA LYS A 270 -1.38 2.19 18.82
C LYS A 270 -1.51 1.51 17.46
N ILE A 271 -0.41 1.36 16.75
CA ILE A 271 -0.37 0.76 15.42
C ILE A 271 0.39 -0.57 15.40
N ASP A 272 0.89 -1.00 16.58
CA ASP A 272 1.67 -2.23 16.74
C ASP A 272 2.82 -2.33 15.72
N ALA A 273 3.59 -1.24 15.54
CA ALA A 273 4.66 -1.14 14.55
C ALA A 273 5.76 -0.16 14.95
N PHE A 274 6.91 -0.29 14.29
CA PHE A 274 8.00 0.67 14.43
C PHE A 274 7.81 1.87 13.52
N ILE A 275 8.07 3.06 14.05
CA ILE A 275 8.09 4.33 13.32
C ILE A 275 9.43 5.05 13.51
N PRO A 276 9.83 5.97 12.60
CA PRO A 276 11.01 6.80 12.79
C PRO A 276 10.88 7.67 14.06
N ASP A 277 11.99 7.83 14.80
CA ASP A 277 12.04 8.63 16.03
C ASP A 277 13.07 9.76 15.89
N LYS A 278 14.35 9.48 16.19
CA LYS A 278 15.40 10.50 16.21
C LYS A 278 16.18 10.51 14.90
N LYS A 279 16.14 11.64 14.23
CA LYS A 279 16.90 11.88 12.99
C LYS A 279 18.40 11.93 13.26
N LYS A 280 19.16 11.35 12.35
CA LYS A 280 20.62 11.45 12.34
C LYS A 280 21.14 12.27 11.15
N GLN A 281 20.43 12.23 10.03
CA GLN A 281 20.75 12.98 8.82
C GLN A 281 19.59 13.91 8.43
N HIS A 282 19.73 14.63 7.32
CA HIS A 282 18.75 15.59 6.80
C HIS A 282 17.63 14.86 6.04
N GLU A 283 16.79 14.13 6.78
CA GLU A 283 15.63 13.45 6.23
C GLU A 283 14.39 13.63 7.09
N THR A 284 13.21 13.46 6.48
CA THR A 284 11.93 13.48 7.18
C THR A 284 11.02 12.42 6.58
N SER A 285 10.56 11.49 7.40
CA SER A 285 9.51 10.52 7.02
C SER A 285 8.14 11.15 7.17
N VAL A 286 7.26 10.94 6.17
CA VAL A 286 5.92 11.54 6.11
C VAL A 286 4.85 10.53 5.68
N GLY A 287 3.59 10.81 6.05
CA GLY A 287 2.46 9.95 5.75
C GLY A 287 2.57 8.58 6.41
N ALA A 288 2.15 7.53 5.74
CA ALA A 288 2.14 6.17 6.29
C ALA A 288 3.54 5.65 6.66
N ALA A 289 4.63 6.17 6.05
CA ALA A 289 6.00 5.86 6.45
C ALA A 289 6.35 6.40 7.85
N ASN A 290 5.57 7.34 8.36
CA ASN A 290 5.66 7.89 9.73
C ASN A 290 4.48 7.45 10.63
N GLY A 291 3.73 6.41 10.23
CA GLY A 291 2.62 5.88 10.99
C GLY A 291 1.30 6.65 10.88
N SER A 292 1.15 7.55 9.90
CA SER A 292 -0.10 8.26 9.61
C SER A 292 -0.81 7.57 8.43
N PHE A 293 -1.84 6.78 8.75
CA PHE A 293 -2.64 6.02 7.76
C PHE A 293 -3.92 6.74 7.40
#